data_0110b4f69c0c73bf2929edab8168dc07
#
_entry.id   0110b4f69c0c73bf2929edab8168dc07
#
_cell.length_a   1.000
_cell.length_b   1.000
_cell.length_c   1.000
_cell.angle_alpha   90.00
_cell.angle_beta   90.00
_cell.angle_gamma   90.00
#
_symmetry.space_group_name_H-M   'P 1'
#
loop_
_entity.id
_entity.type
_entity.pdbx_description
1 polymer ?
#
loop_
_entity_poly.entity_id
_entity_poly.type
_entity_poly.pdbx_seq_one_letter_code
_entity_poly.pdbx_strand_id
1 'polypeptide(L)'
;MGCAYGRAVPYEGEVSPQGRPGVPGTRLLAESAALKQFSRRGFLAGTGAAGLLAADMLLTRQVQAQRRTDRILPVADDFADAYYPDASWFLFPGYKTSWEEAQWILNSLRGALNKRARLAAVGYSNQGLDIDSIVIAVIEYVRAQKLTKLFFYGHSFGGMVATQVAARLLEIHGVEVQFIVLDSSPYSKHDVLDQSWFDGVVFLYERGFRFPSTLRGGYELGERVIHKDERSWRQILDQTLEQLSPIAPSSLLIQSESAYIYYFDGSRFAGKLGGAKMAYIGNPRDRTVRYQTAVEAWAVAFKANMVSSSLHTEGARPAHASPGWNPNVYRPVLDQLLDEHFPLPRGGSRVTVF
;
A
#
# COMPACT_ATOMS: atom_id res chain seq x y z
N MET A 1 -26.73 -1.57 54.12
CA MET A 1 -26.96 -0.16 54.52
C MET A 1 -26.81 0.68 53.25
N GLY A 2 -27.77 1.27 52.61
CA GLY A 2 -29.07 1.75 52.91
C GLY A 2 -29.42 2.68 51.78
N CYS A 3 -30.51 2.36 51.16
CA CYS A 3 -31.46 3.07 50.36
C CYS A 3 -31.41 4.59 50.30
N ALA A 4 -31.71 5.16 49.09
CA ALA A 4 -32.75 6.18 49.01
C ALA A 4 -33.30 6.32 47.58
N TYR A 5 -34.56 6.03 47.45
CA TYR A 5 -35.50 6.32 46.36
C TYR A 5 -35.79 7.82 46.32
N GLY A 6 -35.86 8.39 45.12
CA GLY A 6 -36.31 9.78 44.86
C GLY A 6 -37.39 9.79 43.78
N ARG A 7 -38.60 10.12 44.24
CA ARG A 7 -39.93 10.19 43.65
C ARG A 7 -40.04 10.89 42.30
N ALA A 8 -40.91 10.36 41.48
CA ALA A 8 -41.58 11.01 40.35
C ALA A 8 -42.60 12.07 40.81
N VAL A 9 -42.70 13.17 40.08
CA VAL A 9 -43.76 14.17 40.19
C VAL A 9 -44.56 14.18 38.88
N PRO A 10 -45.87 14.04 38.92
CA PRO A 10 -46.72 14.14 37.73
C PRO A 10 -47.05 15.61 37.46
N TYR A 11 -47.01 16.03 36.21
CA TYR A 11 -47.52 17.33 35.78
C TYR A 11 -48.82 17.11 35.02
N GLU A 12 -49.94 17.48 35.65
CA GLU A 12 -51.22 17.67 35.01
C GLU A 12 -51.25 19.04 34.33
N GLY A 13 -51.67 19.07 33.08
CA GLY A 13 -51.88 20.31 32.34
C GLY A 13 -53.03 20.16 31.36
N GLU A 14 -54.03 20.89 31.63
CA GLU A 14 -55.38 20.96 31.06
C GLU A 14 -55.50 20.93 29.54
N VAL A 15 -56.53 20.22 29.10
CA VAL A 15 -57.04 20.18 27.72
C VAL A 15 -58.06 21.28 27.54
N SER A 16 -57.86 22.13 26.54
CA SER A 16 -58.89 23.05 26.03
C SER A 16 -59.25 22.70 24.58
N PRO A 17 -60.52 22.53 24.23
CA PRO A 17 -60.94 22.11 22.90
C PRO A 17 -61.37 23.31 22.08
N GLN A 18 -60.74 23.55 20.94
CA GLN A 18 -61.41 24.21 19.80
C GLN A 18 -60.51 24.25 18.57
N GLY A 19 -61.06 23.81 17.41
CA GLY A 19 -60.47 24.00 16.11
C GLY A 19 -60.63 22.83 15.17
N ARG A 20 -61.73 22.69 14.46
CA ARG A 20 -61.90 21.71 13.38
C ARG A 20 -60.89 22.04 12.26
N PRO A 21 -60.09 21.08 11.79
CA PRO A 21 -59.23 21.32 10.62
C PRO A 21 -60.04 21.19 9.32
N GLY A 22 -59.88 22.17 8.48
CA GLY A 22 -60.35 22.15 7.10
C GLY A 22 -59.65 21.09 6.27
N VAL A 23 -60.36 20.49 5.36
CA VAL A 23 -59.96 19.43 4.43
C VAL A 23 -58.76 19.90 3.57
N PRO A 24 -57.62 19.20 3.56
CA PRO A 24 -56.51 19.54 2.68
C PRO A 24 -56.66 18.80 1.38
N GLY A 25 -57.52 19.36 0.49
CA GLY A 25 -57.76 18.80 -0.85
C GLY A 25 -56.93 19.41 -1.97
N THR A 26 -56.04 20.33 -1.72
CA THR A 26 -55.40 21.13 -2.76
C THR A 26 -53.85 21.14 -2.77
N ARG A 27 -53.19 20.33 -1.94
CA ARG A 27 -51.70 20.25 -1.94
C ARG A 27 -51.11 19.12 -2.77
N LEU A 28 -51.89 18.14 -3.19
CA LEU A 28 -51.39 17.00 -3.98
C LEU A 28 -51.23 17.31 -5.51
N LEU A 29 -51.71 18.43 -5.99
CA LEU A 29 -51.54 18.81 -7.41
C LEU A 29 -50.36 19.76 -7.66
N ALA A 30 -49.70 20.26 -6.61
CA ALA A 30 -48.53 21.12 -6.74
C ALA A 30 -47.21 20.36 -6.77
N GLU A 31 -47.16 19.13 -6.24
CA GLU A 31 -45.92 18.31 -6.27
C GLU A 31 -45.69 17.56 -7.59
N SER A 32 -46.74 17.35 -8.38
CA SER A 32 -46.61 16.74 -9.72
C SER A 32 -46.06 17.69 -10.79
N ALA A 33 -45.97 19.00 -10.53
CA ALA A 33 -45.35 19.98 -11.45
C ALA A 33 -43.82 20.10 -11.31
N ALA A 34 -43.22 19.43 -10.30
CA ALA A 34 -41.76 19.42 -10.12
C ALA A 34 -41.05 18.33 -10.93
N LEU A 35 -41.77 17.51 -11.70
CA LEU A 35 -41.20 16.70 -12.77
C LEU A 35 -40.93 17.59 -14.02
N LYS A 36 -40.28 18.74 -13.74
CA LYS A 36 -39.86 19.69 -14.78
C LYS A 36 -38.80 19.06 -15.67
N GLN A 37 -39.24 18.88 -16.92
CA GLN A 37 -38.42 19.03 -18.10
C GLN A 37 -36.96 18.53 -17.94
N PHE A 38 -36.80 17.23 -17.97
CA PHE A 38 -35.54 16.66 -18.42
C PHE A 38 -35.34 17.18 -19.84
N SER A 39 -34.50 18.22 -20.00
CA SER A 39 -34.15 18.69 -21.32
C SER A 39 -33.49 17.53 -22.08
N ARG A 40 -33.70 17.44 -23.40
CA ARG A 40 -33.02 16.42 -24.23
C ARG A 40 -31.49 16.40 -23.97
N ARG A 41 -30.93 17.57 -23.70
CA ARG A 41 -29.51 17.71 -23.32
C ARG A 41 -29.19 17.07 -21.92
N GLY A 42 -30.06 17.26 -20.94
CA GLY A 42 -29.93 16.64 -19.64
C GLY A 42 -30.10 15.12 -19.67
N PHE A 43 -31.00 14.62 -20.51
CA PHE A 43 -31.19 13.19 -20.75
C PHE A 43 -29.96 12.58 -21.46
N LEU A 44 -29.43 13.21 -22.50
CA LEU A 44 -28.25 12.74 -23.23
C LEU A 44 -27.00 12.84 -22.37
N ALA A 45 -26.85 13.89 -21.53
CA ALA A 45 -25.75 13.99 -20.56
C ALA A 45 -25.86 12.93 -19.46
N GLY A 46 -27.08 12.66 -18.97
CA GLY A 46 -27.35 11.63 -17.98
C GLY A 46 -27.11 10.22 -18.49
N THR A 47 -27.53 9.90 -19.71
CA THR A 47 -27.27 8.60 -20.35
C THR A 47 -25.79 8.42 -20.71
N GLY A 48 -25.13 9.49 -21.15
CA GLY A 48 -23.67 9.47 -21.37
C GLY A 48 -22.90 9.21 -20.07
N ALA A 49 -23.23 9.90 -18.98
CA ALA A 49 -22.63 9.70 -17.67
C ALA A 49 -22.91 8.30 -17.10
N ALA A 50 -24.16 7.80 -17.24
CA ALA A 50 -24.51 6.44 -16.84
C ALA A 50 -23.77 5.37 -17.66
N GLY A 51 -23.60 5.59 -18.96
CA GLY A 51 -22.83 4.73 -19.85
C GLY A 51 -21.34 4.68 -19.46
N LEU A 52 -20.74 5.83 -19.16
CA LEU A 52 -19.36 5.91 -18.67
C LEU A 52 -19.19 5.21 -17.32
N LEU A 53 -20.11 5.42 -16.38
CA LEU A 53 -20.10 4.74 -15.08
C LEU A 53 -20.24 3.22 -15.24
N ALA A 54 -21.15 2.76 -16.13
CA ALA A 54 -21.31 1.33 -16.39
C ALA A 54 -20.03 0.73 -17.02
N ALA A 55 -19.41 1.42 -17.97
CA ALA A 55 -18.14 1.00 -18.57
C ALA A 55 -17.00 0.97 -17.54
N ASP A 56 -16.90 1.97 -16.68
CA ASP A 56 -15.93 2.02 -15.58
C ASP A 56 -16.15 0.86 -14.60
N MET A 57 -17.39 0.59 -14.21
CA MET A 57 -17.73 -0.54 -13.32
C MET A 57 -17.40 -1.90 -13.94
N LEU A 58 -17.64 -2.07 -15.26
CA LEU A 58 -17.30 -3.31 -15.96
C LEU A 58 -15.78 -3.48 -16.06
N LEU A 59 -15.07 -2.43 -16.42
CA LEU A 59 -13.61 -2.43 -16.48
C LEU A 59 -13.00 -2.72 -15.11
N THR A 60 -13.49 -2.06 -14.07
CA THR A 60 -13.06 -2.30 -12.69
C THR A 60 -13.27 -3.77 -12.27
N ARG A 61 -14.44 -4.33 -12.59
CA ARG A 61 -14.73 -5.76 -12.31
C ARG A 61 -13.79 -6.69 -13.07
N GLN A 62 -13.51 -6.39 -14.33
CA GLN A 62 -12.60 -7.20 -15.15
C GLN A 62 -11.18 -7.15 -14.62
N VAL A 63 -10.65 -5.96 -14.32
CA VAL A 63 -9.32 -5.77 -13.74
C VAL A 63 -9.21 -6.47 -12.39
N GLN A 64 -10.20 -6.29 -11.51
CA GLN A 64 -10.22 -6.95 -10.21
C GLN A 64 -10.33 -8.47 -10.32
N ALA A 65 -11.04 -8.99 -11.32
CA ALA A 65 -11.11 -10.42 -11.58
C ALA A 65 -9.76 -11.00 -12.01
N GLN A 66 -8.94 -10.23 -12.74
CA GLN A 66 -7.59 -10.64 -13.14
C GLN A 66 -6.58 -10.62 -11.99
N ARG A 67 -6.87 -9.89 -10.91
CA ARG A 67 -5.99 -9.73 -9.74
C ARG A 67 -6.48 -10.50 -8.51
N ARG A 68 -7.06 -11.68 -8.73
CA ARG A 68 -7.55 -12.54 -7.65
C ARG A 68 -6.48 -13.38 -6.98
N THR A 69 -5.30 -13.46 -7.59
CA THR A 69 -4.17 -14.23 -7.08
C THR A 69 -2.93 -13.34 -7.02
N ASP A 70 -2.06 -13.59 -6.06
CA ASP A 70 -0.75 -12.95 -6.01
C ASP A 70 0.07 -13.36 -7.23
N ARG A 71 0.84 -12.41 -7.76
CA ARG A 71 1.66 -12.63 -8.96
C ARG A 71 3.00 -11.94 -8.85
N ILE A 72 3.99 -12.56 -9.46
CA ILE A 72 5.26 -11.90 -9.71
C ILE A 72 5.18 -11.23 -11.08
N LEU A 73 5.44 -9.93 -11.10
CA LEU A 73 5.33 -9.03 -12.24
C LEU A 73 6.74 -8.69 -12.74
N PRO A 74 7.27 -9.36 -13.74
CA PRO A 74 8.60 -9.06 -14.26
C PRO A 74 8.61 -7.67 -14.92
N VAL A 75 9.74 -6.97 -14.78
CA VAL A 75 10.03 -5.73 -15.47
C VAL A 75 11.17 -6.03 -16.44
N ALA A 76 10.87 -6.06 -17.73
CA ALA A 76 11.82 -6.42 -18.77
C ALA A 76 13.05 -5.52 -18.75
N ASP A 77 14.24 -6.12 -18.82
CA ASP A 77 15.52 -5.46 -18.86
C ASP A 77 16.54 -6.32 -19.58
N ASP A 78 16.81 -6.03 -20.86
CA ASP A 78 17.68 -6.81 -21.73
C ASP A 78 19.08 -6.97 -21.14
N PHE A 79 19.59 -5.96 -20.44
CA PHE A 79 20.89 -6.01 -19.78
C PHE A 79 20.88 -6.99 -18.61
N ALA A 80 19.93 -6.85 -17.69
CA ALA A 80 19.84 -7.74 -16.53
C ALA A 80 19.50 -9.18 -16.94
N ASP A 81 18.65 -9.35 -17.95
CA ASP A 81 18.29 -10.67 -18.49
C ASP A 81 19.49 -11.40 -19.12
N ALA A 82 20.38 -10.65 -19.78
CA ALA A 82 21.59 -11.20 -20.40
C ALA A 82 22.70 -11.51 -19.39
N TYR A 83 22.92 -10.62 -18.40
CA TYR A 83 24.07 -10.71 -17.50
C TYR A 83 23.79 -11.36 -16.14
N TYR A 84 22.52 -11.40 -15.71
CA TYR A 84 22.10 -11.92 -14.40
C TYR A 84 20.87 -12.83 -14.49
N PRO A 85 20.90 -13.85 -15.39
CA PRO A 85 19.71 -14.70 -15.64
C PRO A 85 19.26 -15.51 -14.43
N ASP A 86 20.17 -15.74 -13.46
CA ASP A 86 19.95 -16.52 -12.24
C ASP A 86 19.66 -15.68 -10.99
N ALA A 87 19.59 -14.36 -11.13
CA ALA A 87 19.40 -13.42 -10.03
C ALA A 87 18.19 -12.51 -10.26
N SER A 88 17.40 -12.24 -9.21
CA SER A 88 16.26 -11.32 -9.31
C SER A 88 16.04 -10.52 -8.05
N TRP A 89 15.74 -9.22 -8.23
CA TRP A 89 15.09 -8.39 -7.23
C TRP A 89 13.60 -8.67 -7.22
N PHE A 90 13.04 -8.70 -6.01
CA PHE A 90 11.60 -8.70 -5.78
C PHE A 90 11.24 -7.45 -4.98
N LEU A 91 10.48 -6.55 -5.60
CA LEU A 91 9.92 -5.40 -4.90
C LEU A 91 8.63 -5.83 -4.21
N PHE A 92 8.60 -5.68 -2.90
CA PHE A 92 7.40 -5.73 -2.07
C PHE A 92 6.88 -4.32 -1.90
N PRO A 93 5.77 -3.97 -2.55
CA PRO A 93 5.28 -2.60 -2.57
C PRO A 93 4.70 -2.18 -1.22
N GLY A 94 4.60 -0.87 -1.04
CA GLY A 94 4.01 -0.27 0.14
C GLY A 94 2.50 -0.42 0.23
N TYR A 95 1.93 0.04 1.33
CA TYR A 95 0.49 0.06 1.57
C TYR A 95 -0.27 0.81 0.47
N LYS A 96 -1.36 0.23 -0.02
CA LYS A 96 -2.20 0.78 -1.09
C LYS A 96 -1.54 0.95 -2.46
N THR A 97 -0.42 0.31 -2.71
CA THR A 97 0.29 0.39 -3.99
C THR A 97 -0.34 -0.55 -5.02
N SER A 98 -0.64 -0.05 -6.22
CA SER A 98 -1.14 -0.86 -7.33
C SER A 98 -0.03 -1.70 -7.98
N TRP A 99 -0.40 -2.68 -8.81
CA TRP A 99 0.57 -3.49 -9.56
C TRP A 99 1.40 -2.64 -10.53
N GLU A 100 0.76 -1.68 -11.19
CA GLU A 100 1.38 -0.75 -12.13
C GLU A 100 2.34 0.20 -11.42
N GLU A 101 1.94 0.70 -10.26
CA GLU A 101 2.80 1.55 -9.43
C GLU A 101 4.03 0.78 -8.94
N ALA A 102 3.87 -0.48 -8.52
CA ALA A 102 5.00 -1.32 -8.13
C ALA A 102 6.02 -1.50 -9.27
N GLN A 103 5.54 -1.77 -10.51
CA GLN A 103 6.41 -1.84 -11.67
C GLN A 103 7.05 -0.49 -12.03
N TRP A 104 6.31 0.61 -11.88
CA TRP A 104 6.84 1.95 -12.07
C TRP A 104 7.94 2.31 -11.07
N ILE A 105 7.78 1.94 -9.79
CA ILE A 105 8.82 2.09 -8.77
C ILE A 105 10.11 1.36 -9.20
N LEU A 106 10.00 0.09 -9.61
CA LEU A 106 11.16 -0.66 -10.08
C LEU A 106 11.81 -0.02 -11.31
N ASN A 107 11.02 0.41 -12.28
CA ASN A 107 11.53 1.14 -13.44
C ASN A 107 12.30 2.40 -13.04
N SER A 108 11.80 3.12 -12.03
CA SER A 108 12.44 4.32 -11.51
C SER A 108 13.77 4.01 -10.82
N LEU A 109 13.92 2.84 -10.20
CA LEU A 109 15.15 2.39 -9.54
C LEU A 109 16.07 1.55 -10.42
N ARG A 110 15.65 1.25 -11.66
CA ARG A 110 16.34 0.36 -12.60
C ARG A 110 17.85 0.59 -12.63
N GLY A 111 18.29 1.84 -12.82
CA GLY A 111 19.72 2.18 -12.99
C GLY A 111 20.63 1.79 -11.82
N ALA A 112 20.08 1.54 -10.62
CA ALA A 112 20.83 1.02 -9.49
C ALA A 112 20.71 -0.50 -9.37
N LEU A 113 19.49 -1.04 -9.53
CA LEU A 113 19.18 -2.44 -9.22
C LEU A 113 19.56 -3.42 -10.33
N ASN A 114 19.41 -3.04 -11.62
CA ASN A 114 19.65 -3.94 -12.76
C ASN A 114 21.13 -4.31 -12.97
N LYS A 115 22.04 -3.61 -12.31
CA LYS A 115 23.49 -3.90 -12.35
C LYS A 115 23.85 -5.23 -11.66
N ARG A 116 22.91 -5.88 -10.99
CA ARG A 116 23.17 -7.08 -10.17
C ARG A 116 22.15 -8.18 -10.31
N ALA A 117 20.95 -7.86 -10.80
CA ALA A 117 19.87 -8.82 -10.92
C ALA A 117 18.74 -8.30 -11.83
N ARG A 118 17.92 -9.21 -12.30
CA ARG A 118 16.65 -8.94 -12.98
C ARG A 118 15.69 -8.25 -12.03
N LEU A 119 14.61 -7.67 -12.56
CA LEU A 119 13.65 -6.90 -11.79
C LEU A 119 12.27 -7.55 -11.84
N ALA A 120 11.66 -7.76 -10.68
CA ALA A 120 10.29 -8.23 -10.57
C ALA A 120 9.59 -7.56 -9.38
N ALA A 121 8.31 -7.22 -9.51
CA ALA A 121 7.49 -6.74 -8.42
C ALA A 121 6.53 -7.82 -7.93
N VAL A 122 6.17 -7.76 -6.65
CA VAL A 122 5.12 -8.60 -6.08
C VAL A 122 3.79 -7.86 -6.23
N GLY A 123 2.86 -8.45 -6.96
CA GLY A 123 1.50 -7.94 -7.11
C GLY A 123 0.57 -8.65 -6.14
N TYR A 124 0.09 -7.97 -5.12
CA TYR A 124 -0.82 -8.53 -4.11
C TYR A 124 -2.21 -8.79 -4.67
N SER A 125 -2.84 -9.84 -4.19
CA SER A 125 -4.20 -10.24 -4.57
C SER A 125 -5.26 -9.24 -4.11
N ASN A 126 -6.21 -8.91 -4.97
CA ASN A 126 -7.39 -8.12 -4.60
C ASN A 126 -8.39 -8.86 -3.70
N GLN A 127 -8.14 -10.15 -3.40
CA GLN A 127 -8.94 -10.94 -2.44
C GLN A 127 -8.48 -10.75 -0.99
N GLY A 128 -7.43 -9.97 -0.75
CA GLY A 128 -6.80 -9.71 0.52
C GLY A 128 -5.36 -10.21 0.56
N LEU A 129 -4.62 -9.73 1.55
CA LEU A 129 -3.23 -10.13 1.76
C LEU A 129 -3.17 -11.54 2.36
N ASP A 130 -2.44 -12.43 1.69
CA ASP A 130 -2.16 -13.79 2.16
C ASP A 130 -0.67 -14.09 1.95
N ILE A 131 0.05 -14.20 3.05
CA ILE A 131 1.50 -14.42 3.02
C ILE A 131 1.87 -15.77 2.41
N ASP A 132 1.11 -16.82 2.69
CA ASP A 132 1.40 -18.15 2.15
C ASP A 132 1.17 -18.19 0.64
N SER A 133 0.16 -17.49 0.13
CA SER A 133 -0.07 -17.31 -1.30
C SER A 133 1.07 -16.51 -1.96
N ILE A 134 1.58 -15.46 -1.32
CA ILE A 134 2.74 -14.70 -1.80
C ILE A 134 3.99 -15.59 -1.84
N VAL A 135 4.24 -16.39 -0.80
CA VAL A 135 5.36 -17.34 -0.77
C VAL A 135 5.27 -18.33 -1.92
N ILE A 136 4.08 -18.87 -2.20
CA ILE A 136 3.83 -19.77 -3.35
C ILE A 136 4.15 -19.06 -4.66
N ALA A 137 3.65 -17.84 -4.88
CA ALA A 137 3.93 -17.07 -6.09
C ALA A 137 5.43 -16.82 -6.30
N VAL A 138 6.16 -16.48 -5.21
CA VAL A 138 7.61 -16.28 -5.27
C VAL A 138 8.35 -17.56 -5.59
N ILE A 139 8.06 -18.68 -4.91
CA ILE A 139 8.78 -19.94 -5.13
C ILE A 139 8.50 -20.54 -6.51
N GLU A 140 7.28 -20.41 -7.02
CA GLU A 140 6.93 -20.83 -8.39
C GLU A 140 7.74 -20.03 -9.43
N TYR A 141 7.83 -18.71 -9.24
CA TYR A 141 8.63 -17.85 -10.11
C TYR A 141 10.12 -18.19 -10.03
N VAL A 142 10.67 -18.39 -8.83
CA VAL A 142 12.06 -18.80 -8.60
C VAL A 142 12.37 -20.08 -9.36
N ARG A 143 11.51 -21.09 -9.26
CA ARG A 143 11.68 -22.37 -9.96
C ARG A 143 11.56 -22.24 -11.48
N ALA A 144 10.53 -21.52 -11.94
CA ALA A 144 10.29 -21.29 -13.36
C ALA A 144 11.45 -20.55 -14.04
N GLN A 145 12.02 -19.55 -13.35
CA GLN A 145 13.14 -18.75 -13.85
C GLN A 145 14.52 -19.34 -13.49
N LYS A 146 14.57 -20.45 -12.74
CA LYS A 146 15.80 -21.10 -12.25
C LYS A 146 16.72 -20.13 -11.48
N LEU A 147 16.11 -19.28 -10.64
CA LEU A 147 16.86 -18.29 -9.86
C LEU A 147 17.62 -18.97 -8.72
N THR A 148 18.85 -18.54 -8.50
CA THR A 148 19.73 -18.97 -7.40
C THR A 148 20.05 -17.86 -6.44
N LYS A 149 19.80 -16.59 -6.84
CA LYS A 149 20.09 -15.40 -6.05
C LYS A 149 18.85 -14.52 -5.98
N LEU A 150 18.36 -14.33 -4.76
CA LEU A 150 17.18 -13.55 -4.48
C LEU A 150 17.54 -12.29 -3.68
N PHE A 151 17.08 -11.15 -4.14
CA PHE A 151 17.21 -9.86 -3.49
C PHE A 151 15.82 -9.29 -3.26
N PHE A 152 15.53 -8.83 -2.05
CA PHE A 152 14.26 -8.25 -1.69
C PHE A 152 14.41 -6.76 -1.43
N TYR A 153 13.48 -5.99 -1.94
CA TYR A 153 13.32 -4.57 -1.66
C TYR A 153 11.91 -4.33 -1.14
N GLY A 154 11.78 -3.99 0.12
CA GLY A 154 10.49 -3.73 0.73
C GLY A 154 10.34 -2.26 1.09
N HIS A 155 9.41 -1.56 0.45
CA HIS A 155 9.08 -0.18 0.78
C HIS A 155 7.97 -0.13 1.83
N SER A 156 8.17 0.59 2.93
CA SER A 156 7.18 0.79 3.98
C SER A 156 6.59 -0.55 4.48
N PHE A 157 5.28 -0.73 4.43
CA PHE A 157 4.58 -2.00 4.68
C PHE A 157 5.23 -3.19 3.94
N GLY A 158 5.70 -2.98 2.72
CA GLY A 158 6.34 -4.03 1.93
C GLY A 158 7.58 -4.64 2.59
N GLY A 159 8.31 -3.90 3.44
CA GLY A 159 9.44 -4.45 4.18
C GLY A 159 9.03 -5.43 5.28
N MET A 160 7.87 -5.21 5.90
CA MET A 160 7.28 -6.17 6.84
C MET A 160 6.96 -7.49 6.13
N VAL A 161 6.29 -7.39 4.96
CA VAL A 161 5.94 -8.57 4.13
C VAL A 161 7.19 -9.27 3.61
N ALA A 162 8.16 -8.53 3.07
CA ALA A 162 9.42 -9.08 2.56
C ALA A 162 10.17 -9.90 3.62
N THR A 163 10.23 -9.40 4.85
CA THR A 163 10.89 -10.09 5.98
C THR A 163 10.18 -11.40 6.31
N GLN A 164 8.85 -11.40 6.40
CA GLN A 164 8.10 -12.62 6.68
C GLN A 164 8.18 -13.62 5.53
N VAL A 165 8.08 -13.15 4.28
CA VAL A 165 8.21 -14.03 3.10
C VAL A 165 9.61 -14.65 3.05
N ALA A 166 10.68 -13.90 3.33
CA ALA A 166 12.04 -14.43 3.38
C ALA A 166 12.18 -15.53 4.44
N ALA A 167 11.64 -15.31 5.65
CA ALA A 167 11.65 -16.33 6.71
C ALA A 167 10.88 -17.60 6.31
N ARG A 168 9.70 -17.46 5.67
CA ARG A 168 8.88 -18.60 5.22
C ARG A 168 9.52 -19.35 4.05
N LEU A 169 10.18 -18.65 3.11
CA LEU A 169 10.92 -19.28 2.02
C LEU A 169 12.05 -20.19 2.56
N LEU A 170 12.78 -19.69 3.53
CA LEU A 170 13.84 -20.48 4.17
C LEU A 170 13.25 -21.66 4.95
N GLU A 171 12.24 -21.43 5.79
CA GLU A 171 11.62 -22.45 6.64
C GLU A 171 10.97 -23.59 5.83
N ILE A 172 10.22 -23.25 4.75
CA ILE A 172 9.40 -24.23 4.04
C ILE A 172 10.13 -24.84 2.86
N HIS A 173 10.93 -24.03 2.16
CA HIS A 173 11.54 -24.42 0.88
C HIS A 173 13.06 -24.51 0.90
N GLY A 174 13.70 -24.14 2.01
CA GLY A 174 15.17 -24.07 2.12
C GLY A 174 15.80 -23.03 1.19
N VAL A 175 14.99 -22.04 0.73
CA VAL A 175 15.45 -21.00 -0.20
C VAL A 175 15.82 -19.77 0.61
N GLU A 176 17.09 -19.40 0.55
CA GLU A 176 17.63 -18.26 1.27
C GLU A 176 17.68 -17.01 0.40
N VAL A 177 17.20 -15.89 0.95
CA VAL A 177 17.31 -14.57 0.34
C VAL A 177 18.69 -14.01 0.67
N GLN A 178 19.40 -13.50 -0.33
CA GLN A 178 20.77 -12.99 -0.12
C GLN A 178 20.79 -11.60 0.52
N PHE A 179 19.80 -10.75 0.16
CA PHE A 179 19.75 -9.39 0.65
C PHE A 179 18.31 -8.87 0.77
N ILE A 180 18.04 -8.17 1.85
CA ILE A 180 16.76 -7.51 2.11
C ILE A 180 17.01 -6.03 2.38
N VAL A 181 16.51 -5.16 1.51
CA VAL A 181 16.49 -3.72 1.73
C VAL A 181 15.15 -3.33 2.34
N LEU A 182 15.18 -2.79 3.54
CA LEU A 182 14.05 -2.20 4.24
C LEU A 182 14.06 -0.69 3.99
N ASP A 183 13.14 -0.19 3.19
CA ASP A 183 13.00 1.22 2.89
C ASP A 183 11.84 1.82 3.68
N SER A 184 12.14 2.67 4.64
CA SER A 184 11.15 3.35 5.51
C SER A 184 10.14 2.36 6.12
N SER A 185 10.58 1.15 6.45
CA SER A 185 9.71 0.06 6.89
C SER A 185 9.51 0.08 8.39
N PRO A 186 8.25 0.09 8.89
CA PRO A 186 7.99 -0.04 10.33
C PRO A 186 8.37 -1.44 10.81
N TYR A 187 8.88 -1.55 12.03
CA TYR A 187 9.16 -2.81 12.71
C TYR A 187 7.92 -3.40 13.38
N SER A 188 7.02 -2.51 13.78
CA SER A 188 5.74 -2.83 14.40
C SER A 188 4.72 -1.71 14.15
N LYS A 189 3.46 -1.92 14.55
CA LYS A 189 2.43 -0.87 14.51
C LYS A 189 2.82 0.40 15.29
N HIS A 190 3.66 0.25 16.31
CA HIS A 190 4.07 1.38 17.16
C HIS A 190 4.99 2.37 16.46
N ASP A 191 5.58 1.98 15.35
CA ASP A 191 6.39 2.87 14.52
C ASP A 191 5.54 3.69 13.54
N VAL A 192 4.26 3.34 13.34
CA VAL A 192 3.34 4.10 12.49
C VAL A 192 2.76 5.27 13.29
N LEU A 193 2.83 6.49 12.73
CA LEU A 193 2.42 7.71 13.44
C LEU A 193 0.90 7.87 13.53
N ASP A 194 0.15 7.51 12.49
CA ASP A 194 -1.32 7.59 12.47
C ASP A 194 -1.95 6.23 12.86
N GLN A 195 -1.86 5.90 14.15
CA GLN A 195 -2.39 4.64 14.66
C GLN A 195 -3.92 4.63 14.73
N SER A 196 -4.56 5.77 14.98
CA SER A 196 -6.02 5.85 15.17
C SER A 196 -6.82 5.44 13.93
N TRP A 197 -6.28 5.72 12.74
CA TRP A 197 -6.84 5.26 11.48
C TRP A 197 -6.83 3.72 11.38
N PHE A 198 -5.70 3.09 11.70
CA PHE A 198 -5.58 1.64 11.64
C PHE A 198 -6.52 0.95 12.62
N ASP A 199 -6.67 1.44 13.84
CA ASP A 199 -7.60 0.88 14.83
C ASP A 199 -9.03 0.83 14.29
N GLY A 200 -9.50 1.90 13.66
CA GLY A 200 -10.83 1.99 13.06
C GLY A 200 -11.02 1.05 11.87
N VAL A 201 -10.05 0.99 10.97
CA VAL A 201 -10.10 0.14 9.76
C VAL A 201 -10.06 -1.34 10.13
N VAL A 202 -9.18 -1.73 11.06
CA VAL A 202 -9.04 -3.12 11.53
C VAL A 202 -10.32 -3.58 12.23
N PHE A 203 -10.89 -2.74 13.10
CA PHE A 203 -12.15 -3.03 13.77
C PHE A 203 -13.30 -3.34 12.79
N LEU A 204 -13.39 -2.57 11.70
CA LEU A 204 -14.42 -2.78 10.67
C LEU A 204 -14.13 -4.03 9.83
N TYR A 205 -12.86 -4.26 9.50
CA TYR A 205 -12.44 -5.44 8.76
C TYR A 205 -12.77 -6.75 9.48
N GLU A 206 -12.42 -6.84 10.77
CA GLU A 206 -12.70 -8.02 11.61
C GLU A 206 -14.18 -8.33 11.74
N ARG A 207 -15.03 -7.30 11.63
CA ARG A 207 -16.49 -7.43 11.63
C ARG A 207 -17.10 -7.69 10.24
N GLY A 208 -16.28 -7.86 9.21
CA GLY A 208 -16.72 -8.15 7.85
C GLY A 208 -17.29 -6.96 7.09
N PHE A 209 -17.15 -5.73 7.58
CA PHE A 209 -17.58 -4.53 6.87
C PHE A 209 -16.58 -4.16 5.78
N ARG A 210 -17.09 -3.82 4.59
CA ARG A 210 -16.28 -3.35 3.46
C ARG A 210 -16.56 -1.87 3.20
N PHE A 211 -15.51 -1.08 3.07
CA PHE A 211 -15.66 0.33 2.71
C PHE A 211 -16.03 0.50 1.22
N PRO A 212 -17.05 1.31 0.91
CA PRO A 212 -17.29 1.75 -0.45
C PRO A 212 -16.09 2.56 -0.98
N SER A 213 -15.73 2.35 -2.24
CA SER A 213 -14.61 3.05 -2.89
C SER A 213 -14.78 4.58 -2.92
N THR A 214 -16.02 5.07 -2.98
CA THR A 214 -16.33 6.50 -2.92
C THR A 214 -15.99 7.15 -1.58
N LEU A 215 -16.26 6.48 -0.44
CA LEU A 215 -15.88 6.98 0.88
C LEU A 215 -14.35 7.00 1.04
N ARG A 216 -13.68 5.98 0.49
CA ARG A 216 -12.23 5.92 0.46
C ARG A 216 -11.64 7.09 -0.32
N GLY A 217 -12.12 7.37 -1.54
CA GLY A 217 -11.63 8.48 -2.37
C GLY A 217 -11.78 9.84 -1.68
N GLY A 218 -12.89 10.08 -0.99
CA GLY A 218 -13.11 11.31 -0.22
C GLY A 218 -12.13 11.47 0.94
N TYR A 219 -11.88 10.39 1.68
CA TYR A 219 -10.91 10.39 2.78
C TYR A 219 -9.47 10.62 2.27
N GLU A 220 -9.05 9.91 1.23
CA GLU A 220 -7.72 10.03 0.63
C GLU A 220 -7.43 11.44 0.12
N LEU A 221 -8.42 12.08 -0.51
CA LEU A 221 -8.30 13.46 -0.94
C LEU A 221 -8.15 14.41 0.27
N GLY A 222 -8.98 14.22 1.30
CA GLY A 222 -8.94 15.02 2.53
C GLY A 222 -7.59 14.93 3.23
N GLU A 223 -7.07 13.73 3.42
CA GLU A 223 -5.77 13.49 4.05
C GLU A 223 -4.63 14.17 3.28
N ARG A 224 -4.61 14.04 1.95
CA ARG A 224 -3.58 14.65 1.10
C ARG A 224 -3.64 16.17 1.08
N VAL A 225 -4.83 16.75 1.16
CA VAL A 225 -5.02 18.20 1.23
C VAL A 225 -4.57 18.74 2.59
N ILE A 226 -4.80 18.00 3.67
CA ILE A 226 -4.31 18.38 5.01
C ILE A 226 -2.77 18.38 5.05
N HIS A 227 -2.13 17.40 4.39
CA HIS A 227 -0.66 17.29 4.33
C HIS A 227 -0.04 17.86 3.05
N LYS A 228 -0.67 18.89 2.46
CA LYS A 228 -0.25 19.53 1.19
C LYS A 228 1.15 20.14 1.23
N ASP A 229 1.66 20.47 2.41
CA ASP A 229 2.98 21.11 2.54
C ASP A 229 4.16 20.23 2.07
N GLU A 230 3.93 18.91 1.98
CA GLU A 230 4.92 17.94 1.54
C GLU A 230 4.78 17.53 0.07
N ARG A 231 3.64 17.86 -0.57
CA ARG A 231 3.28 17.40 -1.92
C ARG A 231 2.91 18.56 -2.82
N SER A 232 3.29 18.46 -4.08
CA SER A 232 2.76 19.37 -5.10
C SER A 232 1.30 19.03 -5.42
N TRP A 233 0.51 20.01 -5.86
CA TRP A 233 -0.87 19.77 -6.31
C TRP A 233 -0.97 18.73 -7.42
N ARG A 234 0.04 18.65 -8.29
CA ARG A 234 0.13 17.61 -9.33
C ARG A 234 0.24 16.23 -8.71
N GLN A 235 1.12 16.03 -7.75
CA GLN A 235 1.24 14.75 -7.02
C GLN A 235 -0.04 14.37 -6.30
N ILE A 236 -0.74 15.34 -5.67
CA ILE A 236 -2.02 15.10 -5.00
C ILE A 236 -3.07 14.63 -6.00
N LEU A 237 -3.19 15.28 -7.15
CA LEU A 237 -4.13 14.92 -8.19
C LEU A 237 -3.81 13.55 -8.80
N ASP A 238 -2.56 13.32 -9.20
CA ASP A 238 -2.13 12.06 -9.82
C ASP A 238 -2.39 10.87 -8.88
N GLN A 239 -1.99 10.97 -7.62
CA GLN A 239 -2.22 9.94 -6.62
C GLN A 239 -3.71 9.73 -6.30
N THR A 240 -4.53 10.79 -6.31
CA THR A 240 -5.97 10.68 -6.06
C THR A 240 -6.67 9.99 -7.23
N LEU A 241 -6.32 10.37 -8.47
CA LEU A 241 -6.86 9.73 -9.68
C LEU A 241 -6.46 8.27 -9.75
N GLU A 242 -5.24 7.93 -9.35
CA GLU A 242 -4.79 6.54 -9.29
C GLU A 242 -5.61 5.71 -8.31
N GLN A 243 -5.89 6.23 -7.11
CA GLN A 243 -6.73 5.56 -6.11
C GLN A 243 -8.21 5.43 -6.49
N LEU A 244 -8.70 6.29 -7.38
CA LEU A 244 -10.04 6.20 -7.95
C LEU A 244 -10.08 5.37 -9.23
N SER A 245 -8.92 4.99 -9.76
CA SER A 245 -8.79 4.22 -11.00
C SER A 245 -9.29 2.78 -10.83
N PRO A 246 -9.77 2.14 -11.90
CA PRO A 246 -10.08 0.71 -11.95
C PRO A 246 -8.90 -0.20 -11.57
N ILE A 247 -7.66 0.28 -11.74
CA ILE A 247 -6.44 -0.45 -11.40
C ILE A 247 -6.02 -0.33 -9.93
N ALA A 248 -6.68 0.52 -9.15
CA ALA A 248 -6.39 0.68 -7.73
C ALA A 248 -6.61 -0.63 -6.94
N PRO A 249 -5.87 -0.84 -5.84
CA PRO A 249 -6.10 -1.96 -4.92
C PRO A 249 -7.54 -2.00 -4.42
N SER A 250 -8.08 -3.20 -4.23
CA SER A 250 -9.43 -3.37 -3.70
C SER A 250 -9.51 -2.89 -2.24
N SER A 251 -10.72 -2.54 -1.79
CA SER A 251 -10.94 -2.20 -0.38
C SER A 251 -10.63 -3.39 0.55
N LEU A 252 -10.84 -4.62 0.08
CA LEU A 252 -10.52 -5.82 0.85
C LEU A 252 -9.00 -5.99 1.04
N LEU A 253 -8.21 -5.77 -0.04
CA LEU A 253 -6.76 -5.79 0.07
C LEU A 253 -6.27 -4.73 1.05
N ILE A 254 -6.72 -3.48 0.90
CA ILE A 254 -6.32 -2.37 1.77
C ILE A 254 -6.66 -2.64 3.25
N GLN A 255 -7.84 -3.21 3.53
CA GLN A 255 -8.23 -3.55 4.90
C GLN A 255 -7.38 -4.69 5.47
N SER A 256 -7.06 -5.71 4.66
CA SER A 256 -6.18 -6.81 5.08
C SER A 256 -4.74 -6.37 5.29
N GLU A 257 -4.23 -5.46 4.45
CA GLU A 257 -2.92 -4.82 4.66
C GLU A 257 -2.90 -4.02 5.98
N SER A 258 -3.97 -3.28 6.28
CA SER A 258 -4.10 -2.56 7.55
C SER A 258 -4.09 -3.50 8.74
N ALA A 259 -4.84 -4.60 8.68
CA ALA A 259 -4.84 -5.62 9.73
C ALA A 259 -3.46 -6.26 9.89
N TYR A 260 -2.77 -6.51 8.77
CA TYR A 260 -1.42 -7.05 8.81
C TYR A 260 -0.44 -6.09 9.51
N ILE A 261 -0.44 -4.80 9.18
CA ILE A 261 0.38 -3.78 9.85
C ILE A 261 0.09 -3.76 11.36
N TYR A 262 -1.19 -3.83 11.72
CA TYR A 262 -1.63 -3.79 13.11
C TYR A 262 -1.11 -4.96 13.95
N TYR A 263 -1.06 -6.18 13.38
CA TYR A 263 -0.64 -7.40 14.08
C TYR A 263 0.81 -7.79 13.84
N PHE A 264 1.49 -7.11 12.93
CA PHE A 264 2.88 -7.42 12.64
C PHE A 264 3.80 -7.05 13.79
N ASP A 265 4.72 -7.95 14.06
CA ASP A 265 5.81 -7.78 15.01
C ASP A 265 7.09 -8.43 14.43
N GLY A 266 8.06 -7.59 14.08
CA GLY A 266 9.33 -8.01 13.48
C GLY A 266 10.11 -8.99 14.34
N SER A 267 9.94 -8.96 15.68
CA SER A 267 10.63 -9.87 16.61
C SER A 267 10.37 -11.34 16.33
N ARG A 268 9.21 -11.67 15.75
CA ARG A 268 8.82 -13.04 15.41
C ARG A 268 9.71 -13.69 14.35
N PHE A 269 10.44 -12.88 13.59
CA PHE A 269 11.29 -13.32 12.48
C PHE A 269 12.79 -13.20 12.78
N ALA A 270 13.16 -12.66 13.95
CA ALA A 270 14.54 -12.60 14.41
C ALA A 270 15.15 -14.02 14.49
N GLY A 271 16.34 -14.17 13.90
CA GLY A 271 17.02 -15.47 13.80
C GLY A 271 16.44 -16.46 12.78
N LYS A 272 15.43 -16.05 11.96
CA LYS A 272 14.78 -16.93 10.97
C LYS A 272 15.14 -16.60 9.51
N LEU A 273 16.11 -15.74 9.30
CA LEU A 273 16.51 -15.30 7.95
C LEU A 273 17.80 -15.98 7.43
N GLY A 274 18.35 -16.93 8.20
CA GLY A 274 19.62 -17.55 7.83
C GLY A 274 20.77 -16.55 7.71
N GLY A 275 21.55 -16.63 6.65
CA GLY A 275 22.66 -15.73 6.34
C GLY A 275 22.25 -14.50 5.52
N ALA A 276 20.95 -14.25 5.32
CA ALA A 276 20.48 -13.10 4.57
C ALA A 276 21.04 -11.79 5.16
N LYS A 277 21.66 -10.97 4.32
CA LYS A 277 22.04 -9.61 4.72
C LYS A 277 20.81 -8.70 4.73
N MET A 278 20.77 -7.74 5.63
CA MET A 278 19.71 -6.74 5.71
C MET A 278 20.31 -5.34 5.73
N ALA A 279 19.62 -4.40 5.09
CA ALA A 279 19.94 -2.98 5.24
C ALA A 279 18.65 -2.19 5.45
N TYR A 280 18.73 -1.14 6.26
CA TYR A 280 17.66 -0.18 6.44
C TYR A 280 18.06 1.15 5.80
N ILE A 281 17.20 1.67 4.93
CA ILE A 281 17.28 3.01 4.37
C ILE A 281 15.99 3.77 4.72
N GLY A 282 16.06 5.08 4.85
CA GLY A 282 14.88 5.88 5.15
C GLY A 282 15.21 7.34 5.37
N ASN A 283 14.18 8.12 5.58
CA ASN A 283 14.31 9.56 5.80
C ASN A 283 14.08 9.91 7.28
N PRO A 284 15.05 10.54 7.98
CA PRO A 284 14.87 10.95 9.37
C PRO A 284 13.69 11.91 9.60
N ARG A 285 13.20 12.56 8.53
CA ARG A 285 12.04 13.46 8.57
C ARG A 285 10.74 12.78 8.17
N ASP A 286 10.71 11.45 8.12
CA ASP A 286 9.52 10.69 7.82
C ASP A 286 8.40 11.02 8.81
N ARG A 287 7.19 11.32 8.27
CA ARG A 287 6.00 11.66 9.07
C ARG A 287 4.95 10.55 9.06
N THR A 288 5.25 9.43 8.44
CA THR A 288 4.39 8.26 8.41
C THR A 288 4.94 7.17 9.31
N VAL A 289 6.27 6.95 9.24
CA VAL A 289 6.99 5.99 10.08
C VAL A 289 7.97 6.73 10.98
N ARG A 290 7.99 6.37 12.25
CA ARG A 290 8.97 6.87 13.22
C ARG A 290 10.34 6.30 12.89
N TYR A 291 11.07 7.00 12.03
CA TYR A 291 12.35 6.54 11.50
C TYR A 291 13.28 6.00 12.58
N GLN A 292 13.55 6.79 13.63
CA GLN A 292 14.54 6.44 14.65
C GLN A 292 14.17 5.15 15.40
N THR A 293 12.91 5.02 15.82
CA THR A 293 12.46 3.82 16.55
C THR A 293 12.45 2.59 15.65
N ALA A 294 12.01 2.74 14.40
CA ALA A 294 11.97 1.63 13.46
C ALA A 294 13.38 1.11 13.14
N VAL A 295 14.32 2.00 12.78
CA VAL A 295 15.70 1.58 12.43
C VAL A 295 16.41 0.93 13.61
N GLU A 296 16.25 1.46 14.83
CA GLU A 296 16.84 0.87 16.04
C GLU A 296 16.26 -0.51 16.34
N ALA A 297 14.92 -0.66 16.23
CA ALA A 297 14.26 -1.93 16.48
C ALA A 297 14.70 -3.02 15.48
N TRP A 298 14.75 -2.69 14.18
CA TRP A 298 15.26 -3.59 13.14
C TRP A 298 16.73 -3.96 13.39
N ALA A 299 17.59 -2.98 13.70
CA ALA A 299 19.02 -3.21 13.91
C ALA A 299 19.29 -4.09 15.15
N VAL A 300 18.52 -3.91 16.21
CA VAL A 300 18.66 -4.72 17.44
C VAL A 300 18.16 -6.14 17.23
N ALA A 301 16.95 -6.30 16.65
CA ALA A 301 16.34 -7.62 16.47
C ALA A 301 17.08 -8.48 15.45
N PHE A 302 17.63 -7.87 14.40
CA PHE A 302 18.33 -8.56 13.32
C PHE A 302 19.84 -8.26 13.30
N LYS A 303 20.44 -8.11 14.47
CA LYS A 303 21.85 -7.76 14.63
C LYS A 303 22.80 -8.65 13.81
N ALA A 304 22.49 -9.94 13.68
CA ALA A 304 23.30 -10.88 12.90
C ALA A 304 23.19 -10.68 11.37
N ASN A 305 22.10 -10.08 10.93
CA ASN A 305 21.78 -9.89 9.50
C ASN A 305 22.02 -8.44 9.06
N MET A 306 21.87 -7.46 9.96
CA MET A 306 21.93 -6.04 9.63
C MET A 306 23.36 -5.62 9.27
N VAL A 307 23.56 -5.25 8.02
CA VAL A 307 24.87 -4.82 7.49
C VAL A 307 24.95 -3.30 7.32
N SER A 308 23.82 -2.61 7.19
CA SER A 308 23.76 -1.14 7.11
C SER A 308 22.43 -0.63 7.64
N SER A 309 22.45 0.43 8.45
CA SER A 309 21.27 1.11 8.99
C SER A 309 21.45 2.64 9.05
N SER A 310 22.48 3.17 8.39
CA SER A 310 22.87 4.58 8.47
C SER A 310 22.69 5.36 7.16
N LEU A 311 22.18 4.72 6.11
CA LEU A 311 21.96 5.38 4.84
C LEU A 311 20.60 6.08 4.79
N HIS A 312 20.62 7.37 4.45
CA HIS A 312 19.44 8.22 4.48
C HIS A 312 18.97 8.59 3.09
N THR A 313 17.63 8.67 2.95
CA THR A 313 16.97 9.20 1.75
C THR A 313 16.57 10.66 1.94
N GLU A 314 17.42 11.44 2.58
CA GLU A 314 17.21 12.87 2.77
C GLU A 314 17.09 13.59 1.43
N GLY A 315 16.11 14.50 1.34
CA GLY A 315 15.78 15.20 0.09
C GLY A 315 14.59 14.60 -0.64
N ALA A 316 14.17 13.36 -0.32
CA ALA A 316 12.91 12.81 -0.83
C ALA A 316 11.71 13.63 -0.35
N ARG A 317 10.76 13.90 -1.26
CA ARG A 317 9.53 14.63 -0.97
C ARG A 317 8.33 13.94 -1.62
N PRO A 318 7.31 13.55 -0.81
CA PRO A 318 7.28 13.60 0.65
C PRO A 318 8.39 12.77 1.30
N ALA A 319 8.68 12.97 2.60
CA ALA A 319 9.76 12.25 3.29
C ALA A 319 9.51 10.73 3.38
N HIS A 320 8.25 10.31 3.55
CA HIS A 320 7.78 8.93 3.35
C HIS A 320 7.36 8.76 1.90
N ALA A 321 8.32 8.86 0.98
CA ALA A 321 8.00 8.84 -0.43
C ALA A 321 8.08 7.45 -1.03
N SER A 322 7.22 7.20 -2.01
CA SER A 322 7.52 6.17 -2.99
C SER A 322 8.87 6.49 -3.67
N PRO A 323 9.80 5.54 -3.74
CA PRO A 323 11.08 5.71 -4.42
C PRO A 323 10.91 6.16 -5.88
N GLY A 324 9.79 5.79 -6.51
CA GLY A 324 9.45 6.19 -7.86
C GLY A 324 9.37 7.70 -8.07
N TRP A 325 8.93 8.46 -7.08
CA TRP A 325 8.86 9.92 -7.14
C TRP A 325 10.21 10.61 -6.97
N ASN A 326 11.17 9.93 -6.33
CA ASN A 326 12.45 10.51 -5.95
C ASN A 326 13.65 9.65 -6.39
N PRO A 327 13.71 9.15 -7.64
CA PRO A 327 14.75 8.23 -8.07
C PRO A 327 16.17 8.83 -7.94
N ASN A 328 16.29 10.14 -8.05
CA ASN A 328 17.59 10.85 -7.94
C ASN A 328 18.14 10.83 -6.50
N VAL A 329 17.27 10.64 -5.50
CA VAL A 329 17.68 10.48 -4.09
C VAL A 329 17.98 9.01 -3.79
N TYR A 330 17.14 8.10 -4.26
CA TYR A 330 17.23 6.67 -3.92
C TYR A 330 18.35 5.94 -4.67
N ARG A 331 18.56 6.22 -5.97
CA ARG A 331 19.59 5.52 -6.77
C ARG A 331 21.00 5.65 -6.20
N PRO A 332 21.50 6.85 -5.83
CA PRO A 332 22.83 6.97 -5.22
C PRO A 332 22.97 6.19 -3.91
N VAL A 333 21.92 6.21 -3.07
CA VAL A 333 21.89 5.46 -1.80
C VAL A 333 21.96 3.95 -2.06
N LEU A 334 21.20 3.46 -3.03
CA LEU A 334 21.21 2.05 -3.42
C LEU A 334 22.52 1.66 -4.10
N ASP A 335 23.08 2.49 -4.97
CA ASP A 335 24.39 2.23 -5.60
C ASP A 335 25.47 2.10 -4.52
N GLN A 336 25.53 3.03 -3.55
CA GLN A 336 26.47 2.96 -2.44
C GLN A 336 26.31 1.67 -1.64
N LEU A 337 25.08 1.34 -1.24
CA LEU A 337 24.76 0.15 -0.47
C LEU A 337 25.16 -1.14 -1.19
N LEU A 338 24.86 -1.19 -2.48
CA LEU A 338 25.14 -2.37 -3.29
C LEU A 338 26.62 -2.51 -3.65
N ASP A 339 27.33 -1.40 -3.86
CA ASP A 339 28.78 -1.42 -4.10
C ASP A 339 29.55 -1.89 -2.86
N GLU A 340 29.06 -1.56 -1.64
CA GLU A 340 29.68 -1.97 -0.40
C GLU A 340 29.46 -3.47 -0.10
N HIS A 341 28.24 -3.98 -0.29
CA HIS A 341 27.86 -5.32 0.16
C HIS A 341 27.80 -6.37 -0.95
N PHE A 342 27.67 -5.95 -2.20
CA PHE A 342 27.63 -6.79 -3.40
C PHE A 342 28.42 -6.14 -4.55
N PRO A 343 29.75 -5.95 -4.38
CA PRO A 343 30.57 -5.29 -5.38
C PRO A 343 30.52 -6.04 -6.72
N LEU A 344 30.49 -5.31 -7.81
CA LEU A 344 30.61 -5.90 -9.14
C LEU A 344 31.99 -6.56 -9.31
N PRO A 345 32.08 -7.66 -10.05
CA PRO A 345 33.35 -8.32 -10.34
C PRO A 345 34.35 -7.32 -10.94
N ARG A 346 35.56 -7.23 -10.34
CA ARG A 346 36.65 -6.41 -10.88
C ARG A 346 37.07 -7.04 -12.21
N GLY A 347 36.72 -6.44 -13.33
CA GLY A 347 37.15 -6.91 -14.65
C GLY A 347 36.08 -6.88 -15.74
N GLY A 348 34.83 -6.59 -15.45
CA GLY A 348 33.83 -6.29 -16.48
C GLY A 348 34.04 -4.86 -17.00
N SER A 349 34.34 -4.70 -18.28
CA SER A 349 34.36 -3.41 -18.93
C SER A 349 33.15 -2.58 -18.51
N ARG A 350 33.36 -1.36 -18.04
CA ARG A 350 32.30 -0.40 -17.79
C ARG A 350 31.51 -0.23 -19.08
N VAL A 351 30.44 -0.98 -19.23
CA VAL A 351 29.48 -0.69 -20.29
C VAL A 351 28.74 0.57 -19.84
N THR A 352 29.13 1.67 -20.44
CA THR A 352 28.41 2.94 -20.28
C THR A 352 27.07 2.77 -20.96
N VAL A 353 26.04 2.54 -20.18
CA VAL A 353 24.66 2.51 -20.68
C VAL A 353 24.25 3.97 -20.84
N PHE A 354 24.06 4.40 -22.07
CA PHE A 354 23.52 5.69 -22.47
C PHE A 354 22.01 5.76 -22.25
#